data_c25e4e1f7991270695edec90654aedd6
#
_entry.id   c25e4e1f7991270695edec90654aedd6
#
_cell.length_a   1.000
_cell.length_b   1.000
_cell.length_c   1.000
_cell.angle_alpha   90.00
_cell.angle_beta   90.00
_cell.angle_gamma   90.00
#
_symmetry.space_group_name_H-M   'P 1'
#
loop_
_entity.id
_entity.type
_entity.pdbx_description
1 polymer ?
#
loop_
_entity_poly.entity_id
_entity_poly.type
_entity_poly.pdbx_seq_one_letter_code
_entity_poly.pdbx_strand_id
1 'polypeptide(L)'
;MKIIVRAFALAALAVVAHGHQAAAQTAIKVSYQPALYWALPYYVATENKFWADAGLVPEFSTFPAGAPQVAAAQAKAWDVGGTGSVPAVLGAARFGLITIGITNDESKANVLMVRADKFEAVKKNPSIIKGEKILLTTNSTGDYSVQACLKKWGIAKADVQLVNLGQAQIISAVSSNNGDFAGVWAPNNYTLAEKANAKLLCSGHEAGAIVPGALIARPDYAKENPDAVARYLAVYLRAWAWIGAHPKDARAMMKKFYSQGGVEISDAGMESEFADRPVFGLDA
;
A
#
# COMPACT_ATOMS: atom_id res chain seq x y z
N MET A 1 -44.85 -61.48 54.07
CA MET A 1 -44.25 -60.20 54.29
C MET A 1 -43.23 -59.99 53.15
N LYS A 2 -43.61 -59.29 52.09
CA LYS A 2 -42.82 -59.13 50.82
C LYS A 2 -42.17 -57.72 50.82
N ILE A 3 -40.88 -57.69 50.89
CA ILE A 3 -40.10 -56.46 50.83
C ILE A 3 -39.81 -56.19 49.32
N ILE A 4 -40.35 -55.09 48.78
CA ILE A 4 -40.10 -54.64 47.42
C ILE A 4 -38.92 -53.68 47.50
N VAL A 5 -37.78 -54.06 46.86
CA VAL A 5 -36.62 -53.20 46.69
C VAL A 5 -36.85 -52.45 45.40
N ARG A 6 -37.00 -51.13 45.45
CA ARG A 6 -37.01 -50.22 44.27
C ARG A 6 -35.56 -49.82 43.99
N ALA A 7 -35.07 -50.26 42.80
CA ALA A 7 -33.82 -49.81 42.25
C ALA A 7 -34.07 -48.47 41.54
N PHE A 8 -33.44 -47.39 42.00
CA PHE A 8 -33.34 -46.10 41.30
C PHE A 8 -32.20 -46.16 40.29
N ALA A 9 -32.55 -46.19 39.00
CA ALA A 9 -31.57 -45.99 37.95
C ALA A 9 -31.30 -44.50 37.80
N LEU A 10 -30.11 -44.03 38.23
CA LEU A 10 -29.58 -42.71 37.89
C LEU A 10 -29.05 -42.73 36.46
N ALA A 11 -29.79 -42.16 35.54
CA ALA A 11 -29.30 -41.83 34.20
C ALA A 11 -28.41 -40.57 34.30
N ALA A 12 -27.09 -40.77 34.27
CA ALA A 12 -26.15 -39.69 34.16
C ALA A 12 -26.21 -39.15 32.73
N LEU A 13 -26.87 -37.98 32.53
CA LEU A 13 -26.78 -37.20 31.30
C LEU A 13 -25.37 -36.60 31.21
N ALA A 14 -24.48 -37.24 30.47
CA ALA A 14 -23.22 -36.64 30.08
C ALA A 14 -23.52 -35.52 29.02
N VAL A 15 -23.66 -34.29 29.49
CA VAL A 15 -23.64 -33.11 28.62
C VAL A 15 -22.22 -32.99 28.09
N VAL A 16 -21.98 -33.46 26.85
CA VAL A 16 -20.76 -33.19 26.11
C VAL A 16 -20.80 -31.70 25.78
N ALA A 17 -20.27 -30.87 26.63
CA ALA A 17 -19.95 -29.49 26.32
C ALA A 17 -18.88 -29.51 25.22
N HIS A 18 -19.31 -29.39 23.98
CA HIS A 18 -18.40 -29.02 22.89
C HIS A 18 -17.94 -27.61 23.19
N GLY A 19 -16.92 -27.49 24.06
CA GLY A 19 -16.17 -26.26 24.20
C GLY A 19 -15.62 -25.93 22.80
N HIS A 20 -16.16 -24.89 22.20
CA HIS A 20 -15.47 -24.24 21.10
C HIS A 20 -14.14 -23.80 21.71
N GLN A 21 -13.10 -24.60 21.53
CA GLN A 21 -11.75 -24.14 21.75
C GLN A 21 -11.59 -22.90 20.87
N ALA A 22 -11.69 -21.74 21.46
CA ALA A 22 -11.32 -20.51 20.80
C ALA A 22 -9.88 -20.75 20.32
N ALA A 23 -9.72 -20.97 19.01
CA ALA A 23 -8.40 -21.16 18.42
C ALA A 23 -7.57 -19.98 18.89
N ALA A 24 -6.42 -20.24 19.50
CA ALA A 24 -5.55 -19.18 20.00
C ALA A 24 -5.27 -18.21 18.84
N GLN A 25 -5.62 -16.94 19.05
CA GLN A 25 -5.41 -15.92 18.03
C GLN A 25 -3.91 -15.77 17.79
N THR A 26 -3.52 -15.70 16.54
CA THR A 26 -2.12 -15.56 16.13
C THR A 26 -1.79 -14.07 15.96
N ALA A 27 -0.85 -13.55 16.74
CA ALA A 27 -0.33 -12.20 16.51
C ALA A 27 0.43 -12.16 15.18
N ILE A 28 0.25 -11.07 14.41
CA ILE A 28 0.93 -10.85 13.14
C ILE A 28 1.27 -9.37 12.98
N LYS A 29 2.55 -9.07 12.74
CA LYS A 29 3.01 -7.69 12.52
C LYS A 29 2.85 -7.32 11.04
N VAL A 30 2.03 -6.30 10.78
CA VAL A 30 1.68 -5.86 9.43
C VAL A 30 2.27 -4.49 9.14
N SER A 31 3.12 -4.39 8.13
CA SER A 31 3.72 -3.13 7.72
C SER A 31 3.08 -2.57 6.46
N TYR A 32 3.00 -1.24 6.35
CA TYR A 32 2.47 -0.58 5.17
C TYR A 32 2.92 0.88 5.05
N GLN A 33 2.70 1.46 3.87
CA GLN A 33 2.76 2.91 3.67
C GLN A 33 1.34 3.49 3.70
N PRO A 34 1.13 4.73 4.19
CA PRO A 34 -0.19 5.33 4.30
C PRO A 34 -0.71 5.76 2.92
N ALA A 35 -1.06 4.79 2.08
CA ALA A 35 -1.63 4.97 0.75
C ALA A 35 -2.77 3.97 0.54
N LEU A 36 -3.65 4.23 -0.45
CA LEU A 36 -4.91 3.54 -0.68
C LEU A 36 -4.80 2.00 -0.54
N TYR A 37 -3.90 1.36 -1.29
CA TYR A 37 -3.85 -0.10 -1.38
C TYR A 37 -3.17 -0.78 -0.19
N TRP A 38 -2.41 -0.02 0.57
CA TRP A 38 -1.73 -0.52 1.76
C TRP A 38 -2.50 -0.23 3.03
N ALA A 39 -3.30 0.84 3.07
CA ALA A 39 -4.03 1.28 4.25
C ALA A 39 -5.49 0.82 4.25
N LEU A 40 -6.23 1.07 3.16
CA LEU A 40 -7.67 0.84 3.12
C LEU A 40 -8.07 -0.62 3.38
N PRO A 41 -7.44 -1.65 2.76
CA PRO A 41 -7.82 -3.04 3.03
C PRO A 41 -7.64 -3.41 4.50
N TYR A 42 -6.59 -2.92 5.14
CA TYR A 42 -6.34 -3.21 6.55
C TYR A 42 -7.31 -2.46 7.47
N TYR A 43 -7.63 -1.21 7.13
CA TYR A 43 -8.61 -0.44 7.87
C TYR A 43 -10.01 -1.06 7.75
N VAL A 44 -10.44 -1.43 6.55
CA VAL A 44 -11.70 -2.16 6.32
C VAL A 44 -11.73 -3.48 7.07
N ALA A 45 -10.65 -4.26 7.03
CA ALA A 45 -10.57 -5.53 7.73
C ALA A 45 -10.65 -5.37 9.26
N THR A 46 -10.14 -4.27 9.79
CA THR A 46 -10.20 -3.94 11.21
C THR A 46 -11.61 -3.56 11.62
N GLU A 47 -12.23 -2.62 10.92
CA GLU A 47 -13.59 -2.14 11.20
C GLU A 47 -14.63 -3.27 11.08
N ASN A 48 -14.46 -4.18 10.10
CA ASN A 48 -15.36 -5.32 9.86
C ASN A 48 -14.95 -6.61 10.58
N LYS A 49 -13.96 -6.57 11.47
CA LYS A 49 -13.48 -7.71 12.28
C LYS A 49 -12.95 -8.91 11.46
N PHE A 50 -12.54 -8.71 10.21
CA PHE A 50 -12.05 -9.79 9.34
C PHE A 50 -10.78 -10.45 9.89
N TRP A 51 -9.96 -9.70 10.62
CA TRP A 51 -8.79 -10.23 11.33
C TRP A 51 -9.19 -11.24 12.39
N ALA A 52 -10.17 -10.89 13.23
CA ALA A 52 -10.66 -11.77 14.29
C ALA A 52 -11.30 -13.04 13.72
N ASP A 53 -12.10 -12.90 12.65
CA ASP A 53 -12.71 -14.03 11.95
C ASP A 53 -11.65 -15.00 11.37
N ALA A 54 -10.50 -14.46 10.96
CA ALA A 54 -9.36 -15.24 10.50
C ALA A 54 -8.47 -15.78 11.63
N GLY A 55 -8.80 -15.51 12.89
CA GLY A 55 -7.98 -15.88 14.05
C GLY A 55 -6.62 -15.16 14.09
N LEU A 56 -6.55 -13.93 13.55
CA LEU A 56 -5.35 -13.07 13.55
C LEU A 56 -5.55 -11.86 14.44
N VAL A 57 -4.47 -11.41 15.10
CA VAL A 57 -4.39 -10.13 15.81
C VAL A 57 -3.31 -9.29 15.16
N PRO A 58 -3.66 -8.29 14.31
CA PRO A 58 -2.67 -7.49 13.63
C PRO A 58 -2.05 -6.44 14.55
N GLU A 59 -0.73 -6.29 14.46
CA GLU A 59 0.03 -5.15 14.99
C GLU A 59 0.54 -4.32 13.79
N PHE A 60 0.03 -3.10 13.64
CA PHE A 60 0.36 -2.27 12.47
C PHE A 60 1.57 -1.38 12.72
N SER A 61 2.45 -1.30 11.72
CA SER A 61 3.53 -0.32 11.65
C SER A 61 3.54 0.37 10.29
N THR A 62 3.64 1.71 10.31
CA THR A 62 3.66 2.55 9.12
C THR A 62 5.08 3.01 8.79
N PHE A 63 5.36 3.12 7.49
CA PHE A 63 6.63 3.61 6.97
C PHE A 63 6.39 4.71 5.94
N PRO A 64 7.22 5.76 5.91
CA PRO A 64 7.03 6.88 4.97
C PRO A 64 7.33 6.51 3.52
N ALA A 65 8.05 5.40 3.29
CA ALA A 65 8.40 4.88 1.97
C ALA A 65 8.78 3.40 2.04
N GLY A 66 8.86 2.73 0.89
CA GLY A 66 9.19 1.32 0.82
C GLY A 66 10.63 0.98 1.22
N ALA A 67 11.62 1.84 0.93
CA ALA A 67 13.01 1.56 1.28
C ALA A 67 13.23 1.40 2.80
N PRO A 68 12.79 2.30 3.68
CA PRO A 68 12.88 2.08 5.13
C PRO A 68 12.01 0.90 5.61
N GLN A 69 10.86 0.63 4.97
CA GLN A 69 10.04 -0.54 5.29
C GLN A 69 10.80 -1.85 5.07
N VAL A 70 11.37 -2.05 3.89
CA VAL A 70 12.09 -3.31 3.59
C VAL A 70 13.37 -3.45 4.41
N ALA A 71 14.07 -2.35 4.73
CA ALA A 71 15.23 -2.38 5.62
C ALA A 71 14.87 -2.83 7.05
N ALA A 72 13.70 -2.44 7.57
CA ALA A 72 13.23 -2.82 8.89
C ALA A 72 12.93 -4.33 9.04
N ALA A 73 12.83 -5.07 7.94
CA ALA A 73 12.66 -6.52 7.94
C ALA A 73 13.83 -7.24 8.65
N GLN A 74 15.06 -6.71 8.53
CA GLN A 74 16.25 -7.29 9.18
C GLN A 74 16.14 -7.29 10.71
N ALA A 75 15.51 -6.26 11.27
CA ALA A 75 15.24 -6.15 12.70
C ALA A 75 13.98 -6.91 13.13
N LYS A 76 13.35 -7.67 12.22
CA LYS A 76 12.06 -8.37 12.45
C LYS A 76 10.97 -7.42 12.97
N ALA A 77 10.98 -6.16 12.48
CA ALA A 77 10.02 -5.15 12.88
C ALA A 77 8.59 -5.44 12.39
N TRP A 78 8.46 -6.27 11.35
CA TRP A 78 7.19 -6.72 10.79
C TRP A 78 7.32 -8.14 10.20
N ASP A 79 6.22 -8.80 9.95
CA ASP A 79 6.14 -10.17 9.43
C ASP A 79 5.68 -10.20 7.97
N VAL A 80 4.64 -9.43 7.67
CA VAL A 80 4.03 -9.27 6.33
C VAL A 80 3.75 -7.79 6.07
N GLY A 81 3.47 -7.44 4.83
CA GLY A 81 3.08 -6.04 4.53
C GLY A 81 2.80 -5.79 3.07
N GLY A 82 2.39 -4.54 2.79
CA GLY A 82 2.17 -4.04 1.44
C GLY A 82 3.21 -2.99 1.06
N THR A 83 3.70 -3.02 -0.18
CA THR A 83 4.68 -2.07 -0.71
C THR A 83 4.63 -2.01 -2.24
N GLY A 84 5.28 -1.01 -2.85
CA GLY A 84 5.43 -0.95 -4.30
C GLY A 84 6.42 -1.98 -4.84
N SER A 85 6.38 -2.25 -6.15
CA SER A 85 7.25 -3.24 -6.81
C SER A 85 8.73 -2.99 -6.63
N VAL A 86 9.19 -1.74 -6.72
CA VAL A 86 10.65 -1.43 -6.60
C VAL A 86 11.18 -1.80 -5.22
N PRO A 87 10.57 -1.37 -4.09
CA PRO A 87 10.98 -1.84 -2.77
C PRO A 87 10.85 -3.36 -2.60
N ALA A 88 9.82 -4.00 -3.17
CA ALA A 88 9.67 -5.45 -3.11
C ALA A 88 10.84 -6.18 -3.78
N VAL A 89 11.23 -5.77 -5.00
CA VAL A 89 12.39 -6.31 -5.73
C VAL A 89 13.70 -6.08 -4.97
N LEU A 90 13.90 -4.87 -4.45
CA LEU A 90 15.09 -4.55 -3.64
C LEU A 90 15.12 -5.35 -2.34
N GLY A 91 13.97 -5.55 -1.70
CA GLY A 91 13.82 -6.38 -0.51
C GLY A 91 14.12 -7.86 -0.79
N ALA A 92 13.63 -8.39 -1.91
CA ALA A 92 13.95 -9.74 -2.35
C ALA A 92 15.46 -9.92 -2.61
N ALA A 93 16.07 -8.99 -3.35
CA ALA A 93 17.49 -9.06 -3.70
C ALA A 93 18.44 -8.90 -2.51
N ARG A 94 18.09 -8.07 -1.53
CA ARG A 94 18.97 -7.71 -0.40
C ARG A 94 18.70 -8.51 0.87
N PHE A 95 17.45 -8.89 1.10
CA PHE A 95 17.00 -9.46 2.38
C PHE A 95 16.22 -10.76 2.21
N GLY A 96 16.10 -11.25 0.97
CA GLY A 96 15.38 -12.49 0.67
C GLY A 96 13.87 -12.40 0.88
N LEU A 97 13.28 -11.20 0.92
CA LEU A 97 11.85 -11.03 1.09
C LEU A 97 11.08 -11.75 -0.01
N ILE A 98 9.94 -12.30 0.34
CA ILE A 98 9.09 -13.07 -0.57
C ILE A 98 7.92 -12.18 -0.99
N THR A 99 7.69 -12.03 -2.29
CA THR A 99 6.43 -11.46 -2.80
C THR A 99 5.37 -12.55 -2.74
N ILE A 100 4.32 -12.31 -1.96
CA ILE A 100 3.23 -13.26 -1.72
C ILE A 100 1.94 -12.90 -2.45
N GLY A 101 1.92 -11.75 -3.13
CA GLY A 101 0.78 -11.32 -3.96
C GLY A 101 1.09 -10.04 -4.73
N ILE A 102 0.43 -9.88 -5.87
CA ILE A 102 0.40 -8.65 -6.65
C ILE A 102 -0.98 -8.03 -6.44
N THR A 103 -1.05 -6.72 -6.23
CA THR A 103 -2.27 -6.09 -5.73
C THR A 103 -2.99 -5.22 -6.76
N ASN A 104 -2.27 -4.33 -7.43
CA ASN A 104 -2.85 -3.30 -8.29
C ASN A 104 -1.82 -2.76 -9.28
N ASP A 105 -2.28 -2.05 -10.31
CA ASP A 105 -1.41 -1.24 -11.17
C ASP A 105 -1.30 0.19 -10.61
N GLU A 106 -0.08 0.61 -10.33
CA GLU A 106 0.23 1.96 -9.84
C GLU A 106 0.80 2.88 -10.93
N SER A 107 0.86 2.44 -12.17
CA SER A 107 1.57 3.14 -13.25
C SER A 107 1.00 4.53 -13.54
N LYS A 108 -0.30 4.74 -13.42
CA LYS A 108 -0.94 6.04 -13.59
C LYS A 108 -0.74 6.98 -12.39
N ALA A 109 -0.54 6.42 -11.21
CA ALA A 109 -0.45 7.15 -9.95
C ALA A 109 0.98 7.43 -9.49
N ASN A 110 2.00 6.91 -10.18
CA ASN A 110 3.41 7.23 -10.00
C ASN A 110 3.86 8.14 -11.14
N VAL A 111 4.14 9.40 -10.84
CA VAL A 111 4.18 10.47 -11.83
C VAL A 111 5.35 11.43 -11.67
N LEU A 112 5.76 12.03 -12.78
CA LEU A 112 6.56 13.24 -12.81
C LEU A 112 5.62 14.44 -12.99
N MET A 113 5.66 15.34 -12.03
CA MET A 113 4.92 16.60 -12.04
C MET A 113 5.84 17.78 -12.26
N VAL A 114 5.28 18.88 -12.73
CA VAL A 114 5.98 20.14 -12.96
C VAL A 114 5.11 21.32 -12.52
N ARG A 115 5.72 22.40 -12.10
CA ARG A 115 5.02 23.67 -11.83
C ARG A 115 4.24 24.14 -13.05
N ALA A 116 3.08 24.75 -12.83
CA ALA A 116 2.16 25.17 -13.89
C ALA A 116 2.77 26.14 -14.90
N ASP A 117 3.61 27.07 -14.44
CA ASP A 117 4.27 28.08 -15.29
C ASP A 117 5.28 27.47 -16.28
N LYS A 118 5.82 26.30 -16.00
CA LYS A 118 6.76 25.57 -16.87
C LYS A 118 6.10 24.49 -17.73
N PHE A 119 4.84 24.11 -17.41
CA PHE A 119 4.19 22.94 -17.98
C PHE A 119 4.15 22.94 -19.51
N GLU A 120 3.64 24.01 -20.13
CA GLU A 120 3.47 24.06 -21.59
C GLU A 120 4.81 24.03 -22.31
N ALA A 121 5.84 24.72 -21.78
CA ALA A 121 7.17 24.72 -22.36
C ALA A 121 7.80 23.33 -22.34
N VAL A 122 7.76 22.65 -21.16
CA VAL A 122 8.33 21.31 -21.00
C VAL A 122 7.56 20.26 -21.77
N LYS A 123 6.22 20.35 -21.80
CA LYS A 123 5.38 19.44 -22.57
C LYS A 123 5.68 19.50 -24.06
N LYS A 124 5.93 20.71 -24.58
CA LYS A 124 6.33 20.92 -25.98
C LYS A 124 7.76 20.46 -26.27
N ASN A 125 8.68 20.68 -25.32
CA ASN A 125 10.08 20.29 -25.44
C ASN A 125 10.60 19.71 -24.14
N PRO A 126 10.49 18.38 -23.93
CA PRO A 126 10.98 17.74 -22.70
C PRO A 126 12.48 17.93 -22.41
N SER A 127 13.29 18.27 -23.44
CA SER A 127 14.74 18.51 -23.23
C SER A 127 15.05 19.68 -22.31
N ILE A 128 14.08 20.55 -22.02
CA ILE A 128 14.20 21.65 -21.04
C ILE A 128 14.53 21.11 -19.65
N ILE A 129 14.16 19.86 -19.34
CA ILE A 129 14.44 19.24 -18.04
C ILE A 129 15.94 18.92 -17.82
N LYS A 130 16.75 18.94 -18.87
CA LYS A 130 18.21 18.69 -18.77
C LYS A 130 18.88 19.74 -17.89
N GLY A 131 19.70 19.29 -16.96
CA GLY A 131 20.36 20.14 -15.96
C GLY A 131 19.50 20.51 -14.76
N GLU A 132 18.18 20.30 -14.84
CA GLU A 132 17.24 20.66 -13.78
C GLU A 132 17.25 19.67 -12.62
N LYS A 133 16.77 20.15 -11.45
CA LYS A 133 16.57 19.33 -10.27
C LYS A 133 15.19 18.66 -10.32
N ILE A 134 15.18 17.35 -10.11
CA ILE A 134 13.94 16.59 -9.91
C ILE A 134 13.91 16.10 -8.47
N LEU A 135 12.96 16.59 -7.70
CA LEU A 135 12.74 16.18 -6.30
C LEU A 135 12.01 14.85 -6.30
N LEU A 136 12.55 13.81 -5.69
CA LEU A 136 11.93 12.49 -5.64
C LEU A 136 12.44 11.67 -4.45
N THR A 137 11.73 10.61 -4.11
CA THR A 137 12.20 9.63 -3.13
C THR A 137 12.91 8.50 -3.89
N THR A 138 14.22 8.36 -3.70
CA THR A 138 15.02 7.35 -4.40
C THR A 138 14.63 5.93 -4.00
N ASN A 139 14.85 4.96 -4.91
CA ASN A 139 14.51 3.54 -4.71
C ASN A 139 13.01 3.30 -4.45
N SER A 140 12.16 4.14 -5.01
CA SER A 140 10.70 4.03 -4.97
C SER A 140 10.12 3.75 -6.36
N THR A 141 8.84 3.37 -6.41
CA THR A 141 8.09 3.28 -7.68
C THR A 141 7.97 4.63 -8.38
N GLY A 142 7.90 5.74 -7.64
CA GLY A 142 7.94 7.10 -8.19
C GLY A 142 9.26 7.40 -8.89
N ASP A 143 10.39 7.06 -8.29
CA ASP A 143 11.72 7.19 -8.92
C ASP A 143 11.79 6.37 -10.23
N TYR A 144 11.33 5.13 -10.20
CA TYR A 144 11.27 4.27 -11.39
C TYR A 144 10.43 4.88 -12.51
N SER A 145 9.25 5.42 -12.19
CA SER A 145 8.36 6.07 -13.16
C SER A 145 8.98 7.35 -13.74
N VAL A 146 9.64 8.17 -12.93
CA VAL A 146 10.40 9.33 -13.41
C VAL A 146 11.49 8.92 -14.38
N GLN A 147 12.29 7.90 -14.05
CA GLN A 147 13.34 7.41 -14.95
C GLN A 147 12.76 6.83 -16.26
N ALA A 148 11.59 6.18 -16.20
CA ALA A 148 10.89 5.72 -17.40
C ALA A 148 10.43 6.89 -18.29
N CYS A 149 9.91 7.98 -17.70
CA CYS A 149 9.57 9.20 -18.44
C CYS A 149 10.80 9.85 -19.10
N LEU A 150 11.90 9.98 -18.38
CA LEU A 150 13.16 10.48 -18.93
C LEU A 150 13.64 9.62 -20.11
N LYS A 151 13.62 8.30 -19.95
CA LYS A 151 13.98 7.35 -21.02
C LYS A 151 13.09 7.49 -22.25
N LYS A 152 11.78 7.64 -22.06
CA LYS A 152 10.82 7.90 -23.15
C LYS A 152 11.19 9.13 -23.98
N TRP A 153 11.74 10.17 -23.33
CA TRP A 153 12.17 11.40 -24.00
C TRP A 153 13.63 11.38 -24.47
N GLY A 154 14.33 10.25 -24.35
CA GLY A 154 15.75 10.14 -24.71
C GLY A 154 16.67 10.94 -23.81
N ILE A 155 16.28 11.20 -22.57
CA ILE A 155 17.05 11.93 -21.57
C ILE A 155 17.70 10.91 -20.63
N ALA A 156 19.01 10.95 -20.51
CA ALA A 156 19.74 10.08 -19.60
C ALA A 156 19.56 10.54 -18.14
N LYS A 157 19.58 9.61 -17.21
CA LYS A 157 19.56 9.93 -15.76
C LYS A 157 20.67 10.93 -15.37
N ALA A 158 21.82 10.84 -16.01
CA ALA A 158 22.95 11.74 -15.78
C ALA A 158 22.74 13.16 -16.32
N ASP A 159 21.74 13.37 -17.18
CA ASP A 159 21.40 14.69 -17.72
C ASP A 159 20.57 15.54 -16.75
N VAL A 160 20.14 15.00 -15.61
CA VAL A 160 19.30 15.66 -14.59
C VAL A 160 19.89 15.50 -13.18
N GLN A 161 19.47 16.34 -12.25
CA GLN A 161 19.88 16.26 -10.86
C GLN A 161 18.77 15.64 -10.02
N LEU A 162 18.88 14.35 -9.68
CA LEU A 162 17.92 13.70 -8.80
C LEU A 162 18.21 14.06 -7.33
N VAL A 163 17.25 14.73 -6.68
CA VAL A 163 17.36 15.18 -5.28
C VAL A 163 16.46 14.28 -4.43
N ASN A 164 17.09 13.49 -3.54
CA ASN A 164 16.36 12.57 -2.66
C ASN A 164 15.69 13.31 -1.50
N LEU A 165 14.38 13.30 -1.45
CA LEU A 165 13.54 13.88 -0.41
C LEU A 165 12.38 12.95 -0.05
N GLY A 166 11.85 13.06 1.16
CA GLY A 166 10.57 12.44 1.54
C GLY A 166 9.39 13.16 0.87
N GLN A 167 8.27 12.47 0.68
CA GLN A 167 7.11 13.03 -0.03
C GLN A 167 6.58 14.33 0.60
N ALA A 168 6.51 14.41 1.92
CA ALA A 168 6.08 15.63 2.61
C ALA A 168 7.04 16.83 2.34
N GLN A 169 8.35 16.55 2.27
CA GLN A 169 9.35 17.56 1.94
C GLN A 169 9.24 18.02 0.49
N ILE A 170 8.95 17.10 -0.44
CA ILE A 170 8.69 17.42 -1.85
C ILE A 170 7.48 18.35 -1.98
N ILE A 171 6.37 18.00 -1.31
CA ILE A 171 5.15 18.83 -1.30
C ILE A 171 5.47 20.24 -0.78
N SER A 172 6.18 20.33 0.34
CA SER A 172 6.57 21.61 0.92
C SER A 172 7.47 22.44 -0.02
N ALA A 173 8.48 21.81 -0.63
CA ALA A 173 9.40 22.48 -1.54
C ALA A 173 8.70 23.03 -2.78
N VAL A 174 7.84 22.22 -3.44
CA VAL A 174 7.10 22.66 -4.63
C VAL A 174 6.10 23.76 -4.28
N SER A 175 5.37 23.62 -3.16
CA SER A 175 4.40 24.62 -2.71
C SER A 175 5.03 25.97 -2.35
N SER A 176 6.27 25.98 -1.91
CA SER A 176 7.03 27.20 -1.61
C SER A 176 7.90 27.69 -2.78
N ASN A 177 7.70 27.16 -3.98
CA ASN A 177 8.48 27.47 -5.20
C ASN A 177 9.99 27.15 -5.11
N ASN A 178 10.38 26.20 -4.25
CA ASN A 178 11.76 25.71 -4.10
C ASN A 178 12.01 24.41 -4.89
N GLY A 179 11.17 24.11 -5.87
CA GLY A 179 11.31 22.94 -6.75
C GLY A 179 10.34 23.03 -7.91
N ASP A 180 10.83 22.77 -9.12
CA ASP A 180 10.04 22.86 -10.34
C ASP A 180 9.50 21.51 -10.79
N PHE A 181 10.25 20.43 -10.56
CA PHE A 181 9.91 19.07 -10.95
C PHE A 181 9.87 18.13 -9.76
N ALA A 182 8.84 17.29 -9.70
CA ALA A 182 8.62 16.38 -8.59
C ALA A 182 8.21 14.99 -9.06
N GLY A 183 8.93 13.97 -8.60
CA GLY A 183 8.56 12.56 -8.71
C GLY A 183 7.76 12.13 -7.49
N VAL A 184 6.48 11.88 -7.64
CA VAL A 184 5.56 11.58 -6.53
C VAL A 184 4.63 10.43 -6.88
N TRP A 185 3.96 9.91 -5.85
CA TRP A 185 2.88 8.93 -6.00
C TRP A 185 1.61 9.39 -5.28
N ALA A 186 0.48 8.77 -5.60
CA ALA A 186 -0.80 9.07 -4.95
C ALA A 186 -0.76 8.76 -3.43
N PRO A 187 -1.37 9.62 -2.58
CA PRO A 187 -2.21 10.77 -2.93
C PRO A 187 -1.43 12.09 -3.17
N ASN A 188 -0.10 12.09 -3.08
CA ASN A 188 0.73 13.29 -3.09
C ASN A 188 0.66 14.07 -4.42
N ASN A 189 0.46 13.38 -5.54
CA ASN A 189 0.24 14.00 -6.85
C ASN A 189 -1.03 14.86 -6.87
N TYR A 190 -2.13 14.39 -6.27
CA TYR A 190 -3.37 15.16 -6.13
C TYR A 190 -3.18 16.34 -5.19
N THR A 191 -2.51 16.11 -4.06
CA THR A 191 -2.16 17.20 -3.12
C THR A 191 -1.34 18.30 -3.81
N LEU A 192 -0.33 17.94 -4.61
CA LEU A 192 0.47 18.91 -5.36
C LEU A 192 -0.35 19.65 -6.43
N ALA A 193 -1.24 18.94 -7.12
CA ALA A 193 -2.12 19.58 -8.10
C ALA A 193 -3.05 20.61 -7.44
N GLU A 194 -3.61 20.30 -6.27
CA GLU A 194 -4.54 21.16 -5.56
C GLU A 194 -3.84 22.31 -4.83
N LYS A 195 -2.76 22.03 -4.07
CA LYS A 195 -2.11 23.04 -3.22
C LYS A 195 -1.07 23.90 -3.93
N ALA A 196 -0.39 23.34 -4.94
CA ALA A 196 0.71 24.01 -5.66
C ALA A 196 0.39 24.26 -7.14
N ASN A 197 -0.83 23.92 -7.61
CA ASN A 197 -1.22 23.97 -9.02
C ASN A 197 -0.20 23.23 -9.95
N ALA A 198 0.53 22.26 -9.41
CA ALA A 198 1.45 21.47 -10.20
C ALA A 198 0.68 20.62 -11.25
N LYS A 199 1.28 20.40 -12.39
CA LYS A 199 0.68 19.70 -13.52
C LYS A 199 1.34 18.35 -13.72
N LEU A 200 0.56 17.32 -14.05
CA LEU A 200 1.07 16.02 -14.45
C LEU A 200 1.79 16.17 -15.79
N LEU A 201 3.08 15.90 -15.81
CA LEU A 201 3.91 15.99 -17.01
C LEU A 201 4.04 14.63 -17.71
N CYS A 202 4.19 13.57 -16.93
CA CYS A 202 4.30 12.19 -17.41
C CYS A 202 4.03 11.22 -16.29
N SER A 203 3.26 10.16 -16.55
CA SER A 203 3.05 9.02 -15.65
C SER A 203 3.89 7.82 -16.07
N GLY A 204 4.07 6.87 -15.17
CA GLY A 204 4.66 5.57 -15.50
C GLY A 204 3.89 4.89 -16.63
N HIS A 205 2.56 4.99 -16.63
CA HIS A 205 1.69 4.44 -17.67
C HIS A 205 2.01 5.04 -19.05
N GLU A 206 2.08 6.37 -19.15
CA GLU A 206 2.44 7.06 -20.40
C GLU A 206 3.86 6.74 -20.87
N ALA A 207 4.74 6.40 -19.94
CA ALA A 207 6.10 5.96 -20.23
C ALA A 207 6.22 4.47 -20.58
N GLY A 208 5.11 3.72 -20.57
CA GLY A 208 5.09 2.27 -20.81
C GLY A 208 5.72 1.45 -19.65
N ALA A 209 5.80 2.03 -18.45
CA ALA A 209 6.31 1.33 -17.28
C ALA A 209 5.22 0.46 -16.64
N ILE A 210 5.58 -0.74 -16.22
CA ILE A 210 4.74 -1.60 -15.40
C ILE A 210 5.10 -1.35 -13.93
N VAL A 211 4.13 -0.92 -13.14
CA VAL A 211 4.33 -0.52 -11.73
C VAL A 211 3.32 -1.25 -10.83
N PRO A 212 3.49 -2.56 -10.59
CA PRO A 212 2.57 -3.28 -9.72
C PRO A 212 2.82 -2.95 -8.27
N GLY A 213 1.76 -2.99 -7.47
CA GLY A 213 1.85 -3.09 -6.03
C GLY A 213 2.10 -4.53 -5.59
N ALA A 214 2.71 -4.75 -4.43
CA ALA A 214 3.07 -6.07 -3.93
C ALA A 214 2.73 -6.26 -2.45
N LEU A 215 2.27 -7.44 -2.09
CA LEU A 215 2.30 -7.95 -0.73
C LEU A 215 3.57 -8.75 -0.53
N ILE A 216 4.23 -8.52 0.60
CA ILE A 216 5.53 -9.10 0.93
C ILE A 216 5.50 -9.78 2.29
N ALA A 217 6.35 -10.78 2.46
CA ALA A 217 6.57 -11.46 3.74
C ALA A 217 8.07 -11.61 4.02
N ARG A 218 8.43 -11.65 5.30
CA ARG A 218 9.77 -12.12 5.68
C ARG A 218 9.91 -13.61 5.42
N PRO A 219 11.06 -14.09 4.91
CA PRO A 219 11.24 -15.49 4.54
C PRO A 219 11.20 -16.44 5.75
N ASP A 220 11.75 -16.03 6.90
CA ASP A 220 11.70 -16.80 8.13
C ASP A 220 10.26 -16.95 8.64
N TYR A 221 9.52 -15.84 8.69
CA TYR A 221 8.13 -15.88 9.14
C TYR A 221 7.23 -16.72 8.21
N ALA A 222 7.36 -16.54 6.90
CA ALA A 222 6.55 -17.28 5.92
C ALA A 222 6.83 -18.80 5.99
N LYS A 223 8.08 -19.19 6.25
CA LYS A 223 8.45 -20.59 6.42
C LYS A 223 7.92 -21.20 7.72
N GLU A 224 7.98 -20.44 8.82
CA GLU A 224 7.56 -20.90 10.14
C GLU A 224 6.05 -20.83 10.35
N ASN A 225 5.36 -19.89 9.65
CA ASN A 225 3.94 -19.58 9.84
C ASN A 225 3.16 -19.52 8.51
N PRO A 226 3.23 -20.54 7.62
CA PRO A 226 2.58 -20.50 6.30
C PRO A 226 1.06 -20.29 6.39
N ASP A 227 0.41 -20.89 7.39
CA ASP A 227 -1.03 -20.72 7.61
C ASP A 227 -1.41 -19.28 8.01
N ALA A 228 -0.57 -18.60 8.78
CA ALA A 228 -0.81 -17.20 9.14
C ALA A 228 -0.67 -16.29 7.90
N VAL A 229 0.29 -16.57 7.02
CA VAL A 229 0.44 -15.86 5.74
C VAL A 229 -0.77 -16.11 4.83
N ALA A 230 -1.26 -17.34 4.73
CA ALA A 230 -2.46 -17.65 3.94
C ALA A 230 -3.70 -16.94 4.48
N ARG A 231 -3.89 -16.93 5.81
CA ARG A 231 -5.00 -16.20 6.46
C ARG A 231 -4.89 -14.68 6.25
N TYR A 232 -3.67 -14.13 6.30
CA TYR A 232 -3.42 -12.72 5.99
C TYR A 232 -3.86 -12.37 4.55
N LEU A 233 -3.48 -13.20 3.57
CA LEU A 233 -3.92 -13.02 2.18
C LEU A 233 -5.45 -13.11 2.04
N ALA A 234 -6.08 -14.07 2.72
CA ALA A 234 -7.54 -14.21 2.72
C ALA A 234 -8.23 -12.97 3.30
N VAL A 235 -7.70 -12.39 4.39
CA VAL A 235 -8.20 -11.13 4.96
C VAL A 235 -8.07 -9.97 3.97
N TYR A 236 -6.92 -9.85 3.31
CA TYR A 236 -6.66 -8.81 2.31
C TYR A 236 -7.65 -8.91 1.12
N LEU A 237 -7.83 -10.11 0.57
CA LEU A 237 -8.77 -10.35 -0.54
C LEU A 237 -10.22 -10.09 -0.12
N ARG A 238 -10.62 -10.54 1.07
CA ARG A 238 -11.96 -10.26 1.63
C ARG A 238 -12.21 -8.77 1.80
N ALA A 239 -11.21 -8.02 2.24
CA ALA A 239 -11.33 -6.57 2.35
C ALA A 239 -11.53 -5.91 0.98
N TRP A 240 -10.83 -6.35 -0.05
CA TRP A 240 -11.05 -5.84 -1.42
C TRP A 240 -12.40 -6.22 -1.99
N ALA A 241 -12.89 -7.43 -1.75
CA ALA A 241 -14.24 -7.82 -2.12
C ALA A 241 -15.29 -6.90 -1.46
N TRP A 242 -15.11 -6.59 -0.17
CA TRP A 242 -15.97 -5.65 0.54
C TRP A 242 -15.89 -4.22 -0.04
N ILE A 243 -14.68 -3.72 -0.33
CA ILE A 243 -14.46 -2.40 -0.95
C ILE A 243 -15.19 -2.30 -2.29
N GLY A 244 -15.13 -3.33 -3.12
CA GLY A 244 -15.84 -3.39 -4.40
C GLY A 244 -17.35 -3.39 -4.26
N ALA A 245 -17.88 -4.07 -3.23
CA ALA A 245 -19.31 -4.11 -2.94
C ALA A 245 -19.84 -2.83 -2.27
N HIS A 246 -18.97 -2.05 -1.59
CA HIS A 246 -19.34 -0.87 -0.81
C HIS A 246 -18.50 0.36 -1.21
N PRO A 247 -18.50 0.78 -2.48
CA PRO A 247 -17.56 1.80 -2.99
C PRO A 247 -17.72 3.17 -2.32
N LYS A 248 -18.93 3.53 -1.91
CA LYS A 248 -19.20 4.78 -1.18
C LYS A 248 -18.57 4.78 0.21
N ASP A 249 -18.79 3.71 0.96
CA ASP A 249 -18.28 3.57 2.32
C ASP A 249 -16.75 3.45 2.33
N ALA A 250 -16.20 2.72 1.35
CA ALA A 250 -14.76 2.59 1.17
C ALA A 250 -14.07 3.95 0.96
N ARG A 251 -14.64 4.82 0.11
CA ARG A 251 -14.13 6.19 -0.08
C ARG A 251 -14.20 7.03 1.18
N ALA A 252 -15.32 6.96 1.89
CA ALA A 252 -15.50 7.67 3.15
C ALA A 252 -14.48 7.20 4.21
N MET A 253 -14.26 5.89 4.31
CA MET A 253 -13.25 5.30 5.20
C MET A 253 -11.84 5.75 4.82
N MET A 254 -11.49 5.75 3.53
CA MET A 254 -10.17 6.19 3.08
C MET A 254 -9.95 7.68 3.32
N LYS A 255 -10.95 8.51 3.06
CA LYS A 255 -10.89 9.94 3.33
C LYS A 255 -10.68 10.23 4.83
N LYS A 256 -11.40 9.50 5.70
CA LYS A 256 -11.21 9.56 7.16
C LYS A 256 -9.79 9.15 7.55
N PHE A 257 -9.27 8.06 6.99
CA PHE A 257 -7.91 7.60 7.26
C PHE A 257 -6.87 8.66 6.85
N TYR A 258 -6.98 9.24 5.68
CA TYR A 258 -6.09 10.32 5.21
C TYR A 258 -6.15 11.54 6.11
N SER A 259 -7.34 12.01 6.46
CA SER A 259 -7.53 13.15 7.36
C SER A 259 -6.89 12.92 8.73
N GLN A 260 -7.01 11.73 9.30
CA GLN A 260 -6.37 11.36 10.56
C GLN A 260 -4.83 11.35 10.45
N GLY A 261 -4.29 11.05 9.28
CA GLY A 261 -2.87 11.13 8.96
C GLY A 261 -2.37 12.51 8.53
N GLY A 262 -3.23 13.54 8.59
CA GLY A 262 -2.89 14.91 8.16
C GLY A 262 -2.83 15.09 6.65
N VAL A 263 -3.35 14.15 5.88
CA VAL A 263 -3.48 14.25 4.42
C VAL A 263 -4.90 14.69 4.07
N GLU A 264 -5.01 15.86 3.44
CA GLU A 264 -6.28 16.34 2.88
C GLU A 264 -6.34 16.02 1.40
N ILE A 265 -7.41 15.40 0.97
CA ILE A 265 -7.70 15.07 -0.42
C ILE A 265 -9.14 15.47 -0.73
N SER A 266 -9.36 16.10 -1.89
CA SER A 266 -10.71 16.43 -2.37
C SER A 266 -11.48 15.17 -2.77
N ASP A 267 -12.81 15.30 -2.93
CA ASP A 267 -13.62 14.19 -3.44
C ASP A 267 -13.19 13.81 -4.87
N ALA A 268 -12.84 14.79 -5.71
CA ALA A 268 -12.33 14.55 -7.06
C ALA A 268 -10.98 13.83 -7.04
N GLY A 269 -10.06 14.21 -6.14
CA GLY A 269 -8.79 13.52 -5.94
C GLY A 269 -8.98 12.08 -5.47
N MET A 270 -9.94 11.84 -4.57
CA MET A 270 -10.28 10.48 -4.11
C MET A 270 -10.84 9.61 -5.24
N GLU A 271 -11.75 10.14 -6.06
CA GLU A 271 -12.26 9.41 -7.24
C GLU A 271 -11.13 9.09 -8.23
N SER A 272 -10.24 10.04 -8.48
CA SER A 272 -9.07 9.84 -9.34
C SER A 272 -8.15 8.75 -8.78
N GLU A 273 -7.89 8.74 -7.47
CA GLU A 273 -7.02 7.74 -6.85
C GLU A 273 -7.58 6.32 -7.02
N PHE A 274 -8.89 6.13 -6.85
CA PHE A 274 -9.52 4.82 -7.10
C PHE A 274 -9.50 4.43 -8.58
N ALA A 275 -9.70 5.39 -9.50
CA ALA A 275 -9.70 5.15 -10.94
C ALA A 275 -8.29 4.89 -11.51
N ASP A 276 -7.28 5.58 -11.00
CA ASP A 276 -5.91 5.51 -11.51
C ASP A 276 -5.11 4.31 -10.99
N ARG A 277 -5.67 3.58 -10.03
CA ARG A 277 -5.01 2.43 -9.40
C ARG A 277 -5.90 1.19 -9.41
N PRO A 278 -6.23 0.62 -10.59
CA PRO A 278 -7.09 -0.55 -10.69
C PRO A 278 -6.46 -1.76 -9.96
N VAL A 279 -7.30 -2.49 -9.23
CA VAL A 279 -6.94 -3.76 -8.58
C VAL A 279 -6.84 -4.83 -9.65
N PHE A 280 -5.80 -5.67 -9.58
CA PHE A 280 -5.75 -6.88 -10.38
C PHE A 280 -6.79 -7.89 -9.87
N GLY A 281 -7.60 -8.41 -10.78
CA GLY A 281 -8.48 -9.54 -10.49
C GLY A 281 -7.70 -10.82 -10.28
N LEU A 282 -8.37 -11.85 -9.76
CA LEU A 282 -7.76 -13.18 -9.59
C LEU A 282 -7.36 -13.83 -10.92
N ASP A 283 -7.89 -13.32 -12.04
CA ASP A 283 -7.67 -13.82 -13.40
C ASP A 283 -6.63 -12.99 -14.19
N ALA A 284 -5.92 -12.04 -13.53
CA ALA A 284 -4.99 -11.12 -14.17
C ALA A 284 -3.55 -11.65 -14.22
#